data_867327fb1bf775dd9ea584c708c9d3ce
#
_entry.id   867327fb1bf775dd9ea584c708c9d3ce
#
_cell.length_a   1.000
_cell.length_b   1.000
_cell.length_c   1.000
_cell.angle_alpha   90.00
_cell.angle_beta   90.00
_cell.angle_gamma   90.00
#
_symmetry.space_group_name_H-M   'P 1'
#
loop_
_entity.id
_entity.type
_entity.pdbx_description
1 polymer ?
#
loop_
_entity_poly.entity_id
_entity_poly.type
_entity_poly.pdbx_seq_one_letter_code
_entity_poly.pdbx_strand_id
1 'polypeptide(L)'
;GEKAIDIGNLRKETGLITFDPGYMSTGSCKSSITFLDGENGILLYRGIPIDQLAEKSTFIETSYLLIYGILPNSKQLADFNHHITHHSMVHESIKRFYDGFPINSHPMAVCSAVVGSLATFYQNELSVRDDQEVEIAIHRLIAKLPTIAAYSYKNSIGQPLPYPDNSLDYSTNFLKMMFATPCEKYEVDPVIAKALEVLLILHADHEQNCSTSSVRLVGSSMCNLFASISAAIYALWGPLHGGANQAVIEMLQKIYADGGNVQKYIIKAKDPNDPFRLMGFGHRVYKNFDPRSKIIKTMADKVLKNLSKNEPLLDIALELEEIALKYEYFIE
;
A
#
# COMPACT_ATOMS: atom_id res chain seq x y z
N GLY A 1 12.79 -8.63 18.00
CA GLY A 1 12.34 -9.56 16.97
C GLY A 1 12.03 -10.92 17.57
N GLU A 2 11.25 -11.71 16.85
CA GLU A 2 10.86 -13.05 17.30
C GLU A 2 12.06 -14.01 17.34
N LYS A 3 12.01 -14.96 18.25
CA LYS A 3 12.99 -16.05 18.31
C LYS A 3 12.53 -17.19 17.40
N ALA A 4 13.40 -17.67 16.52
CA ALA A 4 13.08 -18.74 15.59
C ALA A 4 14.06 -19.91 15.72
N ILE A 5 13.59 -21.12 15.38
CA ILE A 5 14.42 -22.31 15.24
C ILE A 5 14.88 -22.37 13.79
N ASP A 6 16.19 -22.45 13.58
CA ASP A 6 16.75 -22.66 12.24
C ASP A 6 16.58 -24.12 11.83
N ILE A 7 15.78 -24.35 10.82
CA ILE A 7 15.47 -25.68 10.29
C ILE A 7 16.19 -25.99 8.96
N GLY A 8 17.18 -25.18 8.58
CA GLY A 8 17.86 -25.31 7.28
C GLY A 8 18.45 -26.70 7.00
N ASN A 9 18.90 -27.40 8.04
CA ASN A 9 19.44 -28.76 7.95
C ASN A 9 18.45 -29.87 8.30
N LEU A 10 17.23 -29.56 8.79
CA LEU A 10 16.29 -30.53 9.32
C LEU A 10 16.09 -31.74 8.38
N ARG A 11 15.75 -31.45 7.12
CA ARG A 11 15.50 -32.51 6.12
C ARG A 11 16.73 -33.35 5.83
N LYS A 12 17.91 -32.75 5.77
CA LYS A 12 19.16 -33.42 5.48
C LYS A 12 19.55 -34.38 6.61
N GLU A 13 19.35 -33.98 7.85
CA GLU A 13 19.79 -34.73 9.04
C GLU A 13 18.77 -35.77 9.50
N THR A 14 17.47 -35.50 9.32
CA THR A 14 16.39 -36.31 9.89
C THR A 14 15.46 -36.94 8.87
N GLY A 15 15.45 -36.48 7.61
CA GLY A 15 14.46 -36.82 6.60
C GLY A 15 13.09 -36.16 6.78
N LEU A 16 12.90 -35.41 7.87
CA LEU A 16 11.64 -34.75 8.21
C LEU A 16 11.53 -33.35 7.57
N ILE A 17 10.30 -32.91 7.40
CA ILE A 17 9.94 -31.52 7.04
C ILE A 17 9.01 -30.93 8.11
N THR A 18 8.90 -29.63 8.17
CA THR A 18 7.86 -28.96 8.97
C THR A 18 6.51 -29.02 8.25
N PHE A 19 5.43 -29.05 9.02
CA PHE A 19 4.08 -28.93 8.52
C PHE A 19 3.42 -27.71 9.20
N ASP A 20 3.29 -26.62 8.47
CA ASP A 20 2.71 -25.36 8.94
C ASP A 20 1.78 -24.81 7.84
N PRO A 21 0.50 -25.28 7.77
CA PRO A 21 -0.46 -24.81 6.79
C PRO A 21 -0.75 -23.33 6.99
N GLY A 22 -0.44 -22.50 5.99
CA GLY A 22 -0.63 -21.05 6.05
C GLY A 22 0.51 -20.27 6.69
N TYR A 23 1.62 -20.93 6.98
CA TYR A 23 2.87 -20.29 7.43
C TYR A 23 2.73 -19.45 8.69
N MET A 24 1.83 -19.84 9.60
CA MET A 24 1.50 -19.10 10.83
C MET A 24 2.66 -19.01 11.81
N SER A 25 3.51 -20.04 11.85
CA SER A 25 4.63 -20.18 12.77
C SER A 25 5.98 -20.29 12.04
N THR A 26 6.03 -19.83 10.78
CA THR A 26 7.21 -19.97 9.93
C THR A 26 7.83 -18.60 9.64
N GLY A 27 9.03 -18.34 10.17
CA GLY A 27 9.86 -17.20 9.78
C GLY A 27 10.50 -17.45 8.41
N SER A 28 10.17 -16.65 7.40
CA SER A 28 10.63 -16.82 6.02
C SER A 28 12.00 -16.19 5.74
N CYS A 29 12.41 -15.21 6.52
CA CYS A 29 13.70 -14.52 6.38
C CYS A 29 14.09 -13.72 7.63
N LYS A 30 15.36 -13.33 7.68
CA LYS A 30 15.85 -12.25 8.56
C LYS A 30 15.79 -10.94 7.78
N SER A 31 15.27 -9.88 8.41
CA SER A 31 15.20 -8.55 7.82
C SER A 31 15.61 -7.50 8.84
N SER A 32 16.28 -6.44 8.36
CA SER A 32 16.63 -5.25 9.13
C SER A 32 15.83 -4.01 8.65
N ILE A 33 14.80 -4.21 7.82
CA ILE A 33 14.05 -3.11 7.22
C ILE A 33 13.05 -2.55 8.22
N THR A 34 12.18 -3.39 8.76
CA THR A 34 11.11 -2.98 9.65
C THR A 34 11.21 -3.73 10.97
N PHE A 35 11.07 -3.01 12.07
CA PHE A 35 10.83 -3.56 13.38
C PHE A 35 9.39 -3.25 13.80
N LEU A 36 8.68 -4.28 14.22
CA LEU A 36 7.29 -4.19 14.65
C LEU A 36 7.15 -4.90 16.00
N ASP A 37 6.52 -4.19 16.96
CA ASP A 37 6.11 -4.75 18.24
C ASP A 37 4.61 -4.48 18.42
N GLY A 38 3.83 -5.51 18.16
CA GLY A 38 2.36 -5.42 18.21
C GLY A 38 1.81 -5.28 19.63
N GLU A 39 2.54 -5.72 20.66
CA GLU A 39 2.11 -5.59 22.05
C GLU A 39 2.27 -4.15 22.55
N ASN A 40 3.37 -3.50 22.18
CA ASN A 40 3.68 -2.13 22.59
C ASN A 40 3.25 -1.07 21.55
N GLY A 41 2.72 -1.47 20.41
CA GLY A 41 2.30 -0.55 19.35
C GLY A 41 3.48 0.23 18.74
N ILE A 42 4.60 -0.45 18.48
CA ILE A 42 5.83 0.16 17.94
C ILE A 42 6.02 -0.26 16.49
N LEU A 43 6.30 0.71 15.62
CA LEU A 43 6.70 0.50 14.23
C LEU A 43 7.90 1.38 13.91
N LEU A 44 8.99 0.75 13.48
CA LEU A 44 10.21 1.45 13.08
C LEU A 44 10.61 1.03 11.66
N TYR A 45 10.98 2.00 10.82
CA TYR A 45 11.64 1.75 9.54
C TYR A 45 13.14 2.00 9.69
N ARG A 46 13.96 0.96 9.47
CA ARG A 46 15.41 1.03 9.66
C ARG A 46 15.82 1.64 11.01
N GLY A 47 15.03 1.38 12.06
CA GLY A 47 15.26 1.88 13.41
C GLY A 47 14.70 3.28 13.70
N ILE A 48 14.09 3.96 12.71
CA ILE A 48 13.47 5.27 12.89
C ILE A 48 11.97 5.11 13.15
N PRO A 49 11.41 5.71 14.22
CA PRO A 49 9.99 5.65 14.54
C PRO A 49 9.12 6.20 13.42
N ILE A 50 7.99 5.51 13.17
CA ILE A 50 7.08 5.84 12.06
C ILE A 50 6.46 7.24 12.19
N ASP A 51 6.20 7.70 13.39
CA ASP A 51 5.69 9.04 13.68
C ASP A 51 6.68 10.13 13.29
N GLN A 52 7.99 9.91 13.53
CA GLN A 52 9.04 10.85 13.12
C GLN A 52 9.17 10.92 11.60
N LEU A 53 9.10 9.78 10.90
CA LEU A 53 9.13 9.76 9.45
C LEU A 53 7.90 10.45 8.84
N ALA A 54 6.71 10.17 9.35
CA ALA A 54 5.47 10.79 8.89
C ALA A 54 5.46 12.32 9.08
N GLU A 55 6.06 12.81 10.18
CA GLU A 55 6.14 14.24 10.48
C GLU A 55 7.21 14.96 9.66
N LYS A 56 8.42 14.37 9.54
CA LYS A 56 9.65 15.07 9.15
C LYS A 56 10.22 14.64 7.81
N SER A 57 9.74 13.56 7.22
CA SER A 57 10.26 13.00 5.97
C SER A 57 9.29 13.16 4.81
N THR A 58 9.77 12.86 3.62
CA THR A 58 8.95 12.67 2.41
C THR A 58 8.87 11.19 2.05
N PHE A 59 7.92 10.83 1.19
CA PHE A 59 7.82 9.46 0.70
C PHE A 59 9.07 9.03 -0.09
N ILE A 60 9.64 9.93 -0.89
CA ILE A 60 10.87 9.68 -1.65
C ILE A 60 12.06 9.44 -0.71
N GLU A 61 12.21 10.26 0.32
CA GLU A 61 13.26 10.09 1.33
C GLU A 61 13.07 8.79 2.13
N THR A 62 11.83 8.47 2.52
CA THR A 62 11.49 7.20 3.17
C THR A 62 11.75 6.00 2.27
N SER A 63 11.45 6.10 0.97
CA SER A 63 11.75 5.06 -0.02
C SER A 63 13.27 4.82 -0.11
N TYR A 64 14.06 5.88 -0.15
CA TYR A 64 15.51 5.78 -0.12
C TYR A 64 16.00 5.08 1.15
N LEU A 65 15.48 5.48 2.32
CA LEU A 65 15.82 4.85 3.60
C LEU A 65 15.53 3.33 3.59
N LEU A 66 14.37 2.93 3.12
CA LEU A 66 13.97 1.52 3.08
C LEU A 66 14.86 0.69 2.15
N ILE A 67 15.20 1.23 0.98
CA ILE A 67 16.02 0.56 -0.04
C ILE A 67 17.49 0.48 0.39
N TYR A 68 18.09 1.61 0.74
CA TYR A 68 19.54 1.70 0.99
C TYR A 68 19.94 1.59 2.46
N GLY A 69 18.98 1.61 3.39
CA GLY A 69 19.19 1.39 4.83
C GLY A 69 19.64 2.61 5.63
N ILE A 70 19.82 3.76 5.00
CA ILE A 70 20.22 5.04 5.61
C ILE A 70 19.39 6.18 5.04
N LEU A 71 19.23 7.26 5.80
CA LEU A 71 18.67 8.50 5.27
C LEU A 71 19.63 9.13 4.26
N PRO A 72 19.12 9.64 3.13
CA PRO A 72 19.96 10.28 2.12
C PRO A 72 20.54 11.61 2.62
N ASN A 73 21.78 11.93 2.23
CA ASN A 73 22.24 13.31 2.28
C ASN A 73 21.57 14.13 1.15
N SER A 74 21.74 15.46 1.17
CA SER A 74 21.08 16.35 0.20
C SER A 74 21.39 16.00 -1.27
N LYS A 75 22.62 15.57 -1.58
CA LYS A 75 23.01 15.16 -2.94
C LYS A 75 22.32 13.84 -3.33
N GLN A 76 22.37 12.84 -2.47
CA GLN A 76 21.74 11.54 -2.70
C GLN A 76 20.22 11.67 -2.89
N LEU A 77 19.57 12.52 -2.07
CA LEU A 77 18.16 12.78 -2.21
C LEU A 77 17.83 13.48 -3.54
N ALA A 78 18.62 14.47 -3.93
CA ALA A 78 18.45 15.16 -5.20
C ALA A 78 18.62 14.21 -6.40
N ASP A 79 19.67 13.38 -6.40
CA ASP A 79 19.93 12.41 -7.45
C ASP A 79 18.81 11.35 -7.53
N PHE A 80 18.40 10.80 -6.39
CA PHE A 80 17.30 9.82 -6.34
C PHE A 80 15.96 10.42 -6.81
N ASN A 81 15.63 11.61 -6.32
CA ASN A 81 14.41 12.31 -6.75
C ASN A 81 14.44 12.64 -8.26
N HIS A 82 15.61 13.01 -8.80
CA HIS A 82 15.78 13.23 -10.24
C HIS A 82 15.46 11.95 -11.04
N HIS A 83 15.99 10.81 -10.62
CA HIS A 83 15.69 9.53 -11.28
C HIS A 83 14.21 9.18 -11.21
N ILE A 84 13.57 9.29 -10.04
CA ILE A 84 12.13 9.01 -9.89
C ILE A 84 11.31 9.94 -10.79
N THR A 85 11.57 11.23 -10.77
CA THR A 85 10.83 12.21 -11.56
C THR A 85 10.93 11.93 -13.07
N HIS A 86 12.15 11.65 -13.57
CA HIS A 86 12.40 11.50 -15.01
C HIS A 86 12.07 10.10 -15.57
N HIS A 87 11.71 9.15 -14.70
CA HIS A 87 11.20 7.84 -15.12
C HIS A 87 9.68 7.67 -14.97
N SER A 88 8.94 8.73 -14.61
CA SER A 88 7.49 8.69 -14.34
C SER A 88 6.63 8.39 -15.58
N MET A 89 7.05 8.84 -16.77
CA MET A 89 6.31 8.60 -18.01
C MET A 89 6.40 7.12 -18.43
N VAL A 90 5.26 6.57 -18.87
CA VAL A 90 5.20 5.23 -19.47
C VAL A 90 5.29 5.34 -21.01
N HIS A 91 5.69 4.24 -21.67
CA HIS A 91 5.73 4.20 -23.12
C HIS A 91 4.32 4.37 -23.70
N GLU A 92 4.17 5.16 -24.80
CA GLU A 92 2.85 5.46 -25.39
C GLU A 92 2.05 4.20 -25.77
N SER A 93 2.71 3.14 -26.21
CA SER A 93 2.03 1.88 -26.54
C SER A 93 1.37 1.20 -25.33
N ILE A 94 1.76 1.55 -24.09
CA ILE A 94 1.10 1.05 -22.86
C ILE A 94 -0.36 1.53 -22.80
N LYS A 95 -0.67 2.71 -23.33
CA LYS A 95 -2.06 3.21 -23.39
C LYS A 95 -3.02 2.25 -24.09
N ARG A 96 -2.52 1.51 -25.10
CA ARG A 96 -3.33 0.51 -25.82
C ARG A 96 -3.73 -0.69 -24.97
N PHE A 97 -3.01 -0.98 -23.89
CA PHE A 97 -3.43 -2.03 -22.95
C PHE A 97 -4.75 -1.67 -22.26
N TYR A 98 -4.95 -0.37 -21.99
CA TYR A 98 -6.17 0.10 -21.34
C TYR A 98 -7.39 -0.03 -22.25
N ASP A 99 -7.23 0.10 -23.57
CA ASP A 99 -8.31 -0.11 -24.55
C ASP A 99 -8.84 -1.55 -24.55
N GLY A 100 -8.02 -2.51 -24.09
CA GLY A 100 -8.38 -3.93 -24.01
C GLY A 100 -9.08 -4.32 -22.69
N PHE A 101 -9.09 -3.46 -21.67
CA PHE A 101 -9.76 -3.76 -20.42
C PHE A 101 -11.22 -3.32 -20.44
N PRO A 102 -12.16 -4.16 -19.92
CA PRO A 102 -13.53 -3.70 -19.67
C PRO A 102 -13.55 -2.45 -18.78
N ILE A 103 -14.44 -1.51 -19.06
CA ILE A 103 -14.51 -0.22 -18.33
C ILE A 103 -14.77 -0.39 -16.84
N ASN A 104 -15.44 -1.47 -16.43
CA ASN A 104 -15.74 -1.82 -15.05
C ASN A 104 -14.68 -2.75 -14.42
N SER A 105 -13.51 -2.89 -15.06
CA SER A 105 -12.42 -3.70 -14.49
C SER A 105 -11.95 -3.12 -13.17
N HIS A 106 -11.64 -4.00 -12.23
CA HIS A 106 -11.09 -3.60 -10.94
C HIS A 106 -9.72 -2.94 -11.14
N PRO A 107 -9.45 -1.72 -10.61
CA PRO A 107 -8.22 -0.98 -10.87
C PRO A 107 -6.96 -1.71 -10.42
N MET A 108 -7.04 -2.52 -9.36
CA MET A 108 -5.89 -3.32 -8.90
C MET A 108 -5.51 -4.40 -9.91
N ALA A 109 -6.48 -5.06 -10.57
CA ALA A 109 -6.21 -6.04 -11.61
C ALA A 109 -5.54 -5.39 -12.82
N VAL A 110 -6.07 -4.24 -13.26
CA VAL A 110 -5.49 -3.46 -14.37
C VAL A 110 -4.08 -3.01 -14.03
N CYS A 111 -3.88 -2.43 -12.84
CA CYS A 111 -2.58 -1.95 -12.38
C CYS A 111 -1.54 -3.08 -12.37
N SER A 112 -1.90 -4.25 -11.81
CA SER A 112 -1.00 -5.40 -11.77
C SER A 112 -0.62 -5.90 -13.17
N ALA A 113 -1.61 -6.04 -14.07
CA ALA A 113 -1.37 -6.48 -15.43
C ALA A 113 -0.43 -5.53 -16.19
N VAL A 114 -0.64 -4.21 -16.06
CA VAL A 114 0.19 -3.20 -16.71
C VAL A 114 1.59 -3.16 -16.11
N VAL A 115 1.76 -3.27 -14.78
CA VAL A 115 3.08 -3.37 -14.16
C VAL A 115 3.85 -4.59 -14.67
N GLY A 116 3.20 -5.76 -14.74
CA GLY A 116 3.82 -6.95 -15.30
C GLY A 116 4.24 -6.78 -16.77
N SER A 117 3.44 -6.05 -17.56
CA SER A 117 3.74 -5.77 -18.97
C SER A 117 4.98 -4.88 -19.17
N LEU A 118 5.42 -4.12 -18.16
CA LEU A 118 6.64 -3.30 -18.25
C LEU A 118 7.87 -4.12 -18.63
N ALA A 119 7.95 -5.38 -18.24
CA ALA A 119 9.04 -6.28 -18.60
C ALA A 119 9.21 -6.40 -20.12
N THR A 120 8.13 -6.26 -20.90
CA THR A 120 8.18 -6.32 -22.37
C THR A 120 8.79 -5.07 -23.01
N PHE A 121 8.83 -3.95 -22.28
CA PHE A 121 9.41 -2.70 -22.76
C PHE A 121 10.87 -2.52 -22.35
N TYR A 122 11.38 -3.36 -21.43
CA TYR A 122 12.74 -3.31 -20.89
C TYR A 122 13.48 -4.63 -21.03
N GLN A 123 13.20 -5.42 -22.08
CA GLN A 123 13.65 -6.81 -22.23
C GLN A 123 15.16 -7.03 -22.08
N ASN A 124 15.96 -6.02 -22.39
CA ASN A 124 17.42 -6.10 -22.34
C ASN A 124 18.01 -5.70 -20.95
N GLU A 125 17.16 -5.37 -19.99
CA GLU A 125 17.54 -4.83 -18.67
C GLU A 125 16.70 -5.50 -17.58
N LEU A 126 16.65 -6.84 -17.54
CA LEU A 126 15.82 -7.63 -16.63
C LEU A 126 16.59 -8.52 -15.66
N SER A 127 17.93 -8.45 -15.71
CA SER A 127 18.77 -9.28 -14.86
C SER A 127 18.66 -8.89 -13.40
N VAL A 128 18.29 -9.83 -12.54
CA VAL A 128 18.30 -9.67 -11.08
C VAL A 128 19.67 -9.96 -10.47
N ARG A 129 20.69 -10.23 -11.30
CA ARG A 129 22.09 -10.43 -10.89
C ARG A 129 22.98 -9.25 -11.24
N ASP A 130 22.46 -8.29 -11.97
CA ASP A 130 23.15 -7.04 -12.29
C ASP A 130 22.58 -5.93 -11.40
N ASP A 131 23.40 -5.39 -10.52
CA ASP A 131 22.99 -4.39 -9.54
C ASP A 131 22.49 -3.09 -10.22
N GLN A 132 23.03 -2.74 -11.40
CA GLN A 132 22.61 -1.55 -12.14
C GLN A 132 21.22 -1.76 -12.78
N GLU A 133 20.96 -2.95 -13.33
CA GLU A 133 19.65 -3.29 -13.86
C GLU A 133 18.58 -3.39 -12.75
N VAL A 134 18.96 -3.91 -11.59
CA VAL A 134 18.09 -3.93 -10.40
C VAL A 134 17.78 -2.51 -9.94
N GLU A 135 18.78 -1.65 -9.83
CA GLU A 135 18.60 -0.26 -9.40
C GLU A 135 17.69 0.53 -10.33
N ILE A 136 17.94 0.46 -11.65
CA ILE A 136 17.08 1.15 -12.63
C ILE A 136 15.65 0.58 -12.64
N ALA A 137 15.46 -0.72 -12.43
CA ALA A 137 14.14 -1.33 -12.33
C ALA A 137 13.38 -0.84 -11.09
N ILE A 138 14.07 -0.67 -9.94
CA ILE A 138 13.49 -0.07 -8.72
C ILE A 138 13.02 1.36 -9.02
N HIS A 139 13.87 2.19 -9.61
CA HIS A 139 13.52 3.58 -9.95
C HIS A 139 12.31 3.63 -10.89
N ARG A 140 12.29 2.79 -11.93
CA ARG A 140 11.17 2.70 -12.88
C ARG A 140 9.87 2.26 -12.23
N LEU A 141 9.91 1.30 -11.33
CA LEU A 141 8.71 0.80 -10.62
C LEU A 141 8.12 1.90 -9.74
N ILE A 142 8.92 2.54 -8.88
CA ILE A 142 8.46 3.62 -8.01
C ILE A 142 7.92 4.78 -8.87
N ALA A 143 8.64 5.17 -9.90
CA ALA A 143 8.29 6.32 -10.74
C ALA A 143 7.02 6.13 -11.57
N LYS A 144 6.81 4.92 -12.14
CA LYS A 144 5.72 4.66 -13.07
C LYS A 144 4.42 4.22 -12.41
N LEU A 145 4.49 3.71 -11.19
CA LEU A 145 3.30 3.20 -10.50
C LEU A 145 2.20 4.27 -10.33
N PRO A 146 2.49 5.53 -9.95
CA PRO A 146 1.48 6.59 -9.91
C PRO A 146 0.81 6.84 -11.25
N THR A 147 1.59 6.84 -12.33
CA THR A 147 1.05 7.04 -13.70
C THR A 147 0.15 5.87 -14.09
N ILE A 148 0.57 4.63 -13.83
CA ILE A 148 -0.21 3.44 -14.13
C ILE A 148 -1.51 3.41 -13.31
N ALA A 149 -1.45 3.76 -12.03
CA ALA A 149 -2.62 3.83 -11.15
C ALA A 149 -3.61 4.93 -11.61
N ALA A 150 -3.09 6.11 -11.94
CA ALA A 150 -3.90 7.19 -12.48
C ALA A 150 -4.56 6.81 -13.80
N TYR A 151 -3.86 6.14 -14.69
CA TYR A 151 -4.41 5.63 -15.95
C TYR A 151 -5.53 4.60 -15.68
N SER A 152 -5.35 3.70 -14.72
CA SER A 152 -6.38 2.72 -14.36
C SER A 152 -7.67 3.40 -13.90
N TYR A 153 -7.55 4.45 -13.09
CA TYR A 153 -8.70 5.25 -12.65
C TYR A 153 -9.32 6.04 -13.81
N LYS A 154 -8.51 6.78 -14.58
CA LYS A 154 -9.01 7.56 -15.73
C LYS A 154 -9.72 6.71 -16.76
N ASN A 155 -9.19 5.52 -17.05
CA ASN A 155 -9.83 4.57 -17.94
C ASN A 155 -11.21 4.13 -17.42
N SER A 156 -11.33 3.83 -16.12
CA SER A 156 -12.59 3.38 -15.51
C SER A 156 -13.71 4.42 -15.55
N ILE A 157 -13.37 5.70 -15.65
CA ILE A 157 -14.34 6.81 -15.75
C ILE A 157 -14.43 7.40 -17.16
N GLY A 158 -13.77 6.79 -18.16
CA GLY A 158 -13.82 7.21 -19.55
C GLY A 158 -13.16 8.56 -19.84
N GLN A 159 -12.14 8.95 -19.06
CA GLN A 159 -11.41 10.19 -19.24
C GLN A 159 -10.06 9.98 -19.91
N PRO A 160 -9.50 11.03 -20.57
CA PRO A 160 -8.18 10.95 -21.18
C PRO A 160 -7.08 10.57 -20.20
N LEU A 161 -6.11 9.77 -20.65
CA LEU A 161 -4.96 9.37 -19.86
C LEU A 161 -3.95 10.53 -19.80
N PRO A 162 -3.69 11.10 -18.61
CA PRO A 162 -2.86 12.28 -18.45
C PRO A 162 -1.36 11.96 -18.50
N TYR A 163 -0.54 12.96 -18.80
CA TYR A 163 0.90 12.84 -18.65
C TYR A 163 1.36 13.31 -17.26
N PRO A 164 2.43 12.70 -16.71
CA PRO A 164 3.07 13.22 -15.51
C PRO A 164 3.71 14.58 -15.77
N ASP A 165 3.84 15.40 -14.72
CA ASP A 165 4.45 16.72 -14.74
C ASP A 165 5.70 16.73 -13.86
N ASN A 166 6.87 16.83 -14.48
CA ASN A 166 8.16 16.76 -13.79
C ASN A 166 8.45 17.99 -12.90
N SER A 167 7.64 19.04 -12.94
CA SER A 167 7.76 20.19 -12.06
C SER A 167 7.13 20.00 -10.68
N LEU A 168 6.35 18.93 -10.51
CA LEU A 168 5.62 18.62 -9.29
C LEU A 168 6.33 17.54 -8.46
N ASP A 169 6.12 17.58 -7.14
CA ASP A 169 6.49 16.48 -6.26
C ASP A 169 5.66 15.22 -6.53
N TYR A 170 6.08 14.11 -5.96
CA TYR A 170 5.51 12.80 -6.21
C TYR A 170 4.00 12.71 -5.91
N SER A 171 3.59 13.17 -4.73
CA SER A 171 2.19 13.12 -4.28
C SER A 171 1.31 14.10 -5.05
N THR A 172 1.80 15.31 -5.28
CA THR A 172 1.10 16.33 -6.07
C THR A 172 0.90 15.90 -7.51
N ASN A 173 1.94 15.31 -8.13
CA ASN A 173 1.88 14.81 -9.50
C ASN A 173 0.85 13.67 -9.63
N PHE A 174 0.83 12.73 -8.70
CA PHE A 174 -0.17 11.66 -8.68
C PHE A 174 -1.59 12.20 -8.58
N LEU A 175 -1.86 13.11 -7.63
CA LEU A 175 -3.19 13.71 -7.46
C LEU A 175 -3.62 14.51 -8.70
N LYS A 176 -2.70 15.25 -9.33
CA LYS A 176 -2.98 15.93 -10.58
C LYS A 176 -3.37 14.97 -11.68
N MET A 177 -2.62 13.88 -11.86
CA MET A 177 -2.96 12.84 -12.86
C MET A 177 -4.31 12.17 -12.56
N MET A 178 -4.63 11.93 -11.29
CA MET A 178 -5.90 11.30 -10.90
C MET A 178 -7.10 12.19 -11.20
N PHE A 179 -7.04 13.48 -10.89
CA PHE A 179 -8.23 14.32 -10.76
C PHE A 179 -8.32 15.48 -11.77
N ALA A 180 -7.22 15.91 -12.37
CA ALA A 180 -7.27 16.95 -13.40
C ALA A 180 -8.01 16.48 -14.65
N THR A 181 -8.73 17.42 -15.28
CA THR A 181 -9.34 17.25 -16.61
C THR A 181 -8.71 18.21 -17.61
N PRO A 182 -8.57 17.84 -18.90
CA PRO A 182 -7.89 18.70 -19.89
C PRO A 182 -8.55 20.05 -20.13
N CYS A 183 -9.84 20.17 -19.82
CA CYS A 183 -10.65 21.35 -20.11
C CYS A 183 -10.68 22.37 -18.97
N GLU A 184 -10.10 22.06 -17.82
CA GLU A 184 -10.15 22.91 -16.63
C GLU A 184 -8.77 23.06 -15.98
N LYS A 185 -8.53 24.23 -15.38
CA LYS A 185 -7.36 24.43 -14.54
C LYS A 185 -7.57 23.69 -13.22
N TYR A 186 -6.66 22.78 -12.92
CA TYR A 186 -6.67 22.00 -11.68
C TYR A 186 -5.40 22.31 -10.87
N GLU A 187 -5.60 22.77 -9.66
CA GLU A 187 -4.52 22.95 -8.68
C GLU A 187 -4.75 21.98 -7.53
N VAL A 188 -3.71 21.23 -7.21
CA VAL A 188 -3.76 20.29 -6.09
C VAL A 188 -3.71 21.04 -4.77
N ASP A 189 -4.65 20.75 -3.89
CA ASP A 189 -4.67 21.31 -2.55
C ASP A 189 -3.46 20.79 -1.74
N PRO A 190 -2.64 21.70 -1.16
CA PRO A 190 -1.44 21.30 -0.41
C PRO A 190 -1.74 20.41 0.82
N VAL A 191 -2.91 20.57 1.45
CA VAL A 191 -3.33 19.74 2.59
C VAL A 191 -3.60 18.31 2.15
N ILE A 192 -4.24 18.15 0.98
CA ILE A 192 -4.53 16.83 0.40
C ILE A 192 -3.22 16.18 -0.08
N ALA A 193 -2.32 16.95 -0.72
CA ALA A 193 -1.01 16.45 -1.14
C ALA A 193 -0.20 15.95 0.06
N LYS A 194 -0.14 16.73 1.15
CA LYS A 194 0.55 16.32 2.38
C LYS A 194 -0.11 15.10 3.04
N ALA A 195 -1.43 15.00 3.00
CA ALA A 195 -2.14 13.82 3.54
C ALA A 195 -1.77 12.55 2.76
N LEU A 196 -1.76 12.63 1.42
CA LEU A 196 -1.33 11.51 0.59
C LEU A 196 0.13 11.13 0.84
N GLU A 197 1.02 12.12 0.95
CA GLU A 197 2.43 11.92 1.28
C GLU A 197 2.60 11.11 2.58
N VAL A 198 1.89 11.51 3.63
CA VAL A 198 1.89 10.80 4.92
C VAL A 198 1.32 9.39 4.76
N LEU A 199 0.22 9.22 4.04
CA LEU A 199 -0.36 7.90 3.79
C LEU A 199 0.62 6.97 3.07
N LEU A 200 1.36 7.46 2.07
CA LEU A 200 2.37 6.69 1.36
C LEU A 200 3.52 6.26 2.29
N ILE A 201 3.98 7.15 3.18
CA ILE A 201 5.01 6.81 4.19
C ILE A 201 4.50 5.71 5.13
N LEU A 202 3.27 5.85 5.65
CA LEU A 202 2.68 4.90 6.61
C LEU A 202 2.42 3.52 6.00
N HIS A 203 2.31 3.43 4.67
CA HIS A 203 2.06 2.18 3.94
C HIS A 203 3.29 1.66 3.18
N ALA A 204 4.46 2.30 3.35
CA ALA A 204 5.64 1.94 2.57
C ALA A 204 6.19 0.54 2.89
N ASP A 205 6.11 0.10 4.15
CA ASP A 205 6.47 -1.27 4.56
C ASP A 205 5.71 -1.72 5.82
N HIS A 206 5.49 -3.02 5.95
CA HIS A 206 4.92 -3.63 7.15
C HIS A 206 5.38 -5.08 7.29
N GLU A 207 6.70 -5.29 7.41
CA GLU A 207 7.38 -6.59 7.55
C GLU A 207 7.09 -7.58 6.41
N GLN A 208 6.98 -8.89 6.78
CA GLN A 208 6.69 -9.99 5.85
C GLN A 208 5.17 -10.16 5.66
N ASN A 209 4.52 -9.10 5.21
CA ASN A 209 3.12 -9.17 4.76
C ASN A 209 2.98 -10.05 3.50
N CYS A 210 1.74 -10.31 3.08
CA CYS A 210 1.46 -11.17 1.95
C CYS A 210 2.11 -10.69 0.64
N SER A 211 2.17 -9.38 0.39
CA SER A 211 2.83 -8.82 -0.79
C SER A 211 4.34 -9.03 -0.76
N THR A 212 4.99 -8.73 0.36
CA THR A 212 6.44 -8.94 0.54
C THR A 212 6.80 -10.42 0.38
N SER A 213 6.01 -11.32 0.99
CA SER A 213 6.20 -12.76 0.86
C SER A 213 6.01 -13.25 -0.58
N SER A 214 5.04 -12.69 -1.31
CA SER A 214 4.81 -13.02 -2.73
C SER A 214 5.97 -12.57 -3.62
N VAL A 215 6.51 -11.34 -3.42
CA VAL A 215 7.72 -10.89 -4.13
C VAL A 215 8.89 -11.84 -3.89
N ARG A 216 9.11 -12.22 -2.64
CA ARG A 216 10.21 -13.14 -2.28
C ARG A 216 10.03 -14.53 -2.89
N LEU A 217 8.79 -15.05 -2.89
CA LEU A 217 8.49 -16.34 -3.48
C LEU A 217 8.72 -16.34 -4.99
N VAL A 218 8.16 -15.36 -5.72
CA VAL A 218 8.35 -15.22 -7.16
C VAL A 218 9.82 -14.93 -7.49
N GLY A 219 10.45 -14.01 -6.76
CA GLY A 219 11.86 -13.65 -6.94
C GLY A 219 12.83 -14.81 -6.66
N SER A 220 12.45 -15.82 -5.86
CA SER A 220 13.28 -17.00 -5.62
C SER A 220 13.54 -17.83 -6.89
N SER A 221 12.72 -17.68 -7.91
CA SER A 221 12.91 -18.23 -9.25
C SER A 221 13.82 -17.41 -10.16
N MET A 222 14.45 -16.35 -9.64
CA MET A 222 15.21 -15.35 -10.41
C MET A 222 14.36 -14.57 -11.42
N CYS A 223 13.06 -14.45 -11.17
CA CYS A 223 12.14 -13.67 -11.98
C CYS A 223 12.47 -12.18 -11.87
N ASN A 224 12.28 -11.43 -12.94
CA ASN A 224 12.54 -9.99 -12.97
C ASN A 224 11.63 -9.21 -12.00
N LEU A 225 12.06 -8.00 -11.61
CA LEU A 225 11.35 -7.20 -10.63
C LEU A 225 9.94 -6.78 -11.06
N PHE A 226 9.70 -6.49 -12.34
CA PHE A 226 8.37 -6.09 -12.80
C PHE A 226 7.34 -7.21 -12.59
N ALA A 227 7.69 -8.45 -12.92
CA ALA A 227 6.83 -9.60 -12.70
C ALA A 227 6.65 -9.91 -11.21
N SER A 228 7.73 -9.82 -10.41
CA SER A 228 7.67 -10.04 -8.97
C SER A 228 6.76 -9.02 -8.27
N ILE A 229 6.86 -7.75 -8.61
CA ILE A 229 6.00 -6.68 -8.07
C ILE A 229 4.56 -6.81 -8.57
N SER A 230 4.34 -7.20 -9.83
CA SER A 230 2.99 -7.51 -10.35
C SER A 230 2.31 -8.58 -9.49
N ALA A 231 3.00 -9.66 -9.14
CA ALA A 231 2.46 -10.70 -8.23
C ALA A 231 2.10 -10.13 -6.84
N ALA A 232 2.92 -9.22 -6.31
CA ALA A 232 2.65 -8.56 -5.04
C ALA A 232 1.41 -7.65 -5.08
N ILE A 233 1.17 -6.96 -6.20
CA ILE A 233 -0.03 -6.14 -6.39
C ILE A 233 -1.28 -7.02 -6.43
N TYR A 234 -1.22 -8.21 -7.06
CA TYR A 234 -2.32 -9.18 -6.98
C TYR A 234 -2.56 -9.66 -5.54
N ALA A 235 -1.49 -9.95 -4.78
CA ALA A 235 -1.61 -10.32 -3.38
C ALA A 235 -2.23 -9.18 -2.54
N LEU A 236 -1.83 -7.93 -2.82
CA LEU A 236 -2.35 -6.74 -2.14
C LEU A 236 -3.87 -6.56 -2.35
N TRP A 237 -4.39 -6.96 -3.49
CA TRP A 237 -5.84 -6.87 -3.78
C TRP A 237 -6.70 -7.81 -2.93
N GLY A 238 -6.13 -8.85 -2.34
CA GLY A 238 -6.87 -9.80 -1.52
C GLY A 238 -7.58 -9.16 -0.32
N PRO A 239 -8.82 -9.60 0.03
CA PRO A 239 -9.64 -8.99 1.09
C PRO A 239 -9.03 -9.15 2.50
N LEU A 240 -8.10 -10.08 2.68
CA LEU A 240 -7.35 -10.28 3.94
C LEU A 240 -6.00 -9.51 3.95
N HIS A 241 -5.79 -8.63 2.99
CA HIS A 241 -4.62 -7.76 2.89
C HIS A 241 -5.06 -6.33 2.54
N GLY A 242 -4.50 -5.67 1.53
CA GLY A 242 -4.90 -4.31 1.15
C GLY A 242 -6.36 -4.15 0.71
N GLY A 243 -6.97 -5.20 0.18
CA GLY A 243 -8.41 -5.22 -0.14
C GLY A 243 -9.35 -5.07 1.06
N ALA A 244 -8.83 -5.17 2.30
CA ALA A 244 -9.60 -4.86 3.50
C ALA A 244 -10.11 -3.41 3.53
N ASN A 245 -9.36 -2.46 2.98
CA ASN A 245 -9.79 -1.06 2.90
C ASN A 245 -11.06 -0.89 2.05
N GLN A 246 -11.13 -1.59 0.91
CA GLN A 246 -12.33 -1.63 0.09
C GLN A 246 -13.51 -2.24 0.85
N ALA A 247 -13.29 -3.36 1.52
CA ALA A 247 -14.32 -4.04 2.30
C ALA A 247 -14.88 -3.15 3.44
N VAL A 248 -14.04 -2.31 4.05
CA VAL A 248 -14.50 -1.30 5.04
C VAL A 248 -15.46 -0.30 4.38
N ILE A 249 -15.08 0.27 3.24
CA ILE A 249 -15.93 1.26 2.54
C ILE A 249 -17.26 0.63 2.13
N GLU A 250 -17.25 -0.58 1.57
CA GLU A 250 -18.45 -1.32 1.18
C GLU A 250 -19.35 -1.61 2.39
N MET A 251 -18.76 -1.96 3.53
CA MET A 251 -19.49 -2.15 4.79
C MET A 251 -20.14 -0.84 5.25
N LEU A 252 -19.41 0.27 5.27
CA LEU A 252 -19.95 1.58 5.67
C LEU A 252 -21.06 2.03 4.73
N GLN A 253 -20.92 1.84 3.43
CA GLN A 253 -21.96 2.12 2.44
C GLN A 253 -23.23 1.28 2.69
N LYS A 254 -23.07 0.01 3.03
CA LYS A 254 -24.17 -0.88 3.38
C LYS A 254 -24.90 -0.41 4.64
N ILE A 255 -24.18 -0.01 5.68
CA ILE A 255 -24.75 0.53 6.92
C ILE A 255 -25.51 1.82 6.61
N TYR A 256 -24.91 2.72 5.83
CA TYR A 256 -25.52 3.98 5.43
C TYR A 256 -26.84 3.78 4.63
N ALA A 257 -26.80 2.90 3.64
CA ALA A 257 -27.97 2.57 2.81
C ALA A 257 -29.13 1.93 3.60
N ASP A 258 -28.82 1.26 4.71
CA ASP A 258 -29.80 0.66 5.64
C ASP A 258 -30.24 1.63 6.76
N GLY A 259 -30.03 2.94 6.57
CA GLY A 259 -30.47 3.99 7.49
C GLY A 259 -29.48 4.36 8.60
N GLY A 260 -28.21 3.92 8.50
CA GLY A 260 -27.16 4.32 9.43
C GLY A 260 -27.23 3.71 10.83
N ASN A 261 -28.01 2.66 11.04
CA ASN A 261 -28.18 2.06 12.37
C ASN A 261 -27.00 1.15 12.74
N VAL A 262 -25.97 1.75 13.32
CA VAL A 262 -24.73 1.07 13.72
C VAL A 262 -24.99 -0.06 14.73
N GLN A 263 -25.88 0.14 15.71
CA GLN A 263 -26.19 -0.86 16.74
C GLN A 263 -26.70 -2.18 16.16
N LYS A 264 -27.53 -2.10 15.11
CA LYS A 264 -28.02 -3.28 14.38
C LYS A 264 -26.87 -4.14 13.86
N TYR A 265 -25.81 -3.50 13.34
CA TYR A 265 -24.67 -4.18 12.76
C TYR A 265 -23.67 -4.70 13.81
N ILE A 266 -23.56 -4.03 14.94
CA ILE A 266 -22.81 -4.56 16.11
C ILE A 266 -23.45 -5.84 16.63
N ILE A 267 -24.79 -5.90 16.73
CA ILE A 267 -25.50 -7.12 17.15
C ILE A 267 -25.25 -8.25 16.15
N LYS A 268 -25.33 -7.97 14.86
CA LYS A 268 -25.03 -8.96 13.81
C LYS A 268 -23.59 -9.48 13.89
N ALA A 269 -22.63 -8.60 14.11
CA ALA A 269 -21.22 -8.98 14.20
C ALA A 269 -20.92 -9.89 15.41
N LYS A 270 -21.70 -9.75 16.49
CA LYS A 270 -21.60 -10.58 17.71
C LYS A 270 -22.30 -11.93 17.59
N ASP A 271 -23.22 -12.08 16.65
CA ASP A 271 -23.91 -13.35 16.43
C ASP A 271 -23.02 -14.30 15.59
N PRO A 272 -22.55 -15.41 16.16
CA PRO A 272 -21.71 -16.36 15.42
C PRO A 272 -22.44 -17.00 14.22
N ASN A 273 -23.77 -16.97 14.20
CA ASN A 273 -24.59 -17.53 13.10
C ASN A 273 -24.88 -16.49 12.00
N ASP A 274 -24.69 -15.18 12.24
CA ASP A 274 -24.79 -14.16 11.21
C ASP A 274 -23.50 -14.12 10.39
N PRO A 275 -23.58 -14.11 9.04
CA PRO A 275 -22.39 -14.02 8.18
C PRO A 275 -21.71 -12.66 8.21
N PHE A 276 -22.34 -11.64 8.77
CA PHE A 276 -21.79 -10.28 8.83
C PHE A 276 -20.56 -10.24 9.75
N ARG A 277 -19.53 -9.56 9.30
CA ARG A 277 -18.32 -9.28 10.08
C ARG A 277 -18.00 -7.80 10.01
N LEU A 278 -17.53 -7.24 11.12
CA LEU A 278 -16.99 -5.87 11.12
C LEU A 278 -15.63 -5.87 10.42
N MET A 279 -15.53 -5.13 9.34
CA MET A 279 -14.28 -4.90 8.63
C MET A 279 -13.55 -3.71 9.23
N GLY A 280 -12.21 -3.77 9.27
CA GLY A 280 -11.37 -2.70 9.83
C GLY A 280 -11.10 -2.84 11.34
N PHE A 281 -11.59 -3.90 11.97
CA PHE A 281 -11.34 -4.25 13.36
C PHE A 281 -10.53 -5.55 13.45
N GLY A 282 -9.72 -5.69 14.52
CA GLY A 282 -8.92 -6.88 14.75
C GLY A 282 -7.70 -6.95 13.84
N HIS A 283 -6.62 -6.27 14.23
CA HIS A 283 -5.36 -6.36 13.53
C HIS A 283 -4.61 -7.63 13.93
N ARG A 284 -4.04 -8.36 12.95
CA ARG A 284 -3.37 -9.65 13.23
C ARG A 284 -2.14 -9.52 14.13
N VAL A 285 -1.47 -8.37 14.12
CA VAL A 285 -0.21 -8.13 14.83
C VAL A 285 -0.41 -7.21 16.02
N TYR A 286 -1.07 -6.06 15.84
CA TYR A 286 -1.29 -5.11 16.93
C TYR A 286 -2.41 -5.59 17.86
N LYS A 287 -2.08 -5.76 19.14
CA LYS A 287 -3.06 -6.16 20.17
C LYS A 287 -3.73 -4.97 20.87
N ASN A 288 -3.01 -3.84 20.99
CA ASN A 288 -3.53 -2.64 21.62
C ASN A 288 -4.00 -1.61 20.58
N PHE A 289 -3.07 -1.00 19.85
CA PHE A 289 -3.38 -0.02 18.81
C PHE A 289 -2.29 -0.01 17.74
N ASP A 290 -2.68 0.34 16.53
CA ASP A 290 -1.76 0.59 15.42
C ASP A 290 -1.19 2.02 15.56
N PRO A 291 0.14 2.21 15.68
CA PRO A 291 0.75 3.53 15.86
C PRO A 291 0.46 4.48 14.69
N ARG A 292 0.08 3.95 13.54
CA ARG A 292 -0.30 4.74 12.36
C ARG A 292 -1.69 5.36 12.47
N SER A 293 -2.61 4.76 13.25
CA SER A 293 -4.01 5.17 13.33
C SER A 293 -4.17 6.60 13.83
N LYS A 294 -3.40 7.01 14.85
CA LYS A 294 -3.42 8.38 15.38
C LYS A 294 -2.97 9.41 14.34
N ILE A 295 -1.96 9.07 13.55
CA ILE A 295 -1.42 9.94 12.50
C ILE A 295 -2.46 10.09 11.39
N ILE A 296 -3.04 8.97 10.93
CA ILE A 296 -4.09 8.95 9.89
C ILE A 296 -5.29 9.78 10.34
N LYS A 297 -5.77 9.59 11.58
CA LYS A 297 -6.90 10.34 12.14
C LYS A 297 -6.64 11.84 12.15
N THR A 298 -5.46 12.26 12.60
CA THR A 298 -5.05 13.67 12.59
C THR A 298 -5.02 14.25 11.16
N MET A 299 -4.56 13.49 10.18
CA MET A 299 -4.55 13.94 8.78
C MET A 299 -5.96 13.98 8.19
N ALA A 300 -6.80 12.98 8.47
CA ALA A 300 -8.20 12.97 8.06
C ALA A 300 -8.95 14.21 8.57
N ASP A 301 -8.80 14.56 9.85
CA ASP A 301 -9.40 15.76 10.43
C ASP A 301 -8.97 17.06 9.70
N LYS A 302 -7.69 17.16 9.33
CA LYS A 302 -7.19 18.32 8.56
C LYS A 302 -7.80 18.40 7.17
N VAL A 303 -7.87 17.26 6.46
CA VAL A 303 -8.45 17.20 5.11
C VAL A 303 -9.94 17.54 5.14
N LEU A 304 -10.71 16.98 6.07
CA LEU A 304 -12.15 17.23 6.19
C LEU A 304 -12.46 18.69 6.51
N LYS A 305 -11.73 19.28 7.45
CA LYS A 305 -11.86 20.72 7.77
C LYS A 305 -11.58 21.59 6.53
N ASN A 306 -10.57 21.21 5.76
CA ASN A 306 -10.18 21.94 4.55
C ASN A 306 -11.24 21.83 3.45
N LEU A 307 -11.80 20.63 3.25
CA LEU A 307 -12.84 20.39 2.24
C LEU A 307 -14.21 20.94 2.64
N SER A 308 -14.43 21.35 3.90
CA SER A 308 -15.72 21.81 4.44
C SER A 308 -16.87 20.84 4.11
N LYS A 309 -16.58 19.54 4.04
CA LYS A 309 -17.54 18.48 3.69
C LYS A 309 -17.91 17.69 4.93
N ASN A 310 -19.20 17.38 5.01
CA ASN A 310 -19.72 16.37 5.92
C ASN A 310 -19.72 15.03 5.18
N GLU A 311 -19.05 14.03 5.72
CA GLU A 311 -18.94 12.68 5.10
C GLU A 311 -19.68 11.67 5.96
N PRO A 312 -20.93 11.29 5.58
CA PRO A 312 -21.76 10.39 6.40
C PRO A 312 -21.12 9.04 6.69
N LEU A 313 -20.28 8.54 5.79
CA LEU A 313 -19.56 7.28 6.02
C LEU A 313 -18.51 7.41 7.14
N LEU A 314 -17.90 8.59 7.27
CA LEU A 314 -16.96 8.84 8.36
C LEU A 314 -17.68 8.93 9.69
N ASP A 315 -18.84 9.59 9.75
CA ASP A 315 -19.65 9.66 10.97
C ASP A 315 -20.01 8.26 11.48
N ILE A 316 -20.41 7.36 10.58
CA ILE A 316 -20.65 5.94 10.87
C ILE A 316 -19.37 5.24 11.36
N ALA A 317 -18.22 5.50 10.73
CA ALA A 317 -16.95 4.90 11.12
C ALA A 317 -16.52 5.34 12.52
N LEU A 318 -16.68 6.62 12.86
CA LEU A 318 -16.37 7.17 14.18
C LEU A 318 -17.31 6.59 15.26
N GLU A 319 -18.62 6.44 14.95
CA GLU A 319 -19.57 5.79 15.87
C GLU A 319 -19.21 4.32 16.10
N LEU A 320 -18.82 3.59 15.04
CA LEU A 320 -18.33 2.22 15.15
C LEU A 320 -17.07 2.13 16.04
N GLU A 321 -16.10 3.03 15.85
CA GLU A 321 -14.88 3.11 16.67
C GLU A 321 -15.23 3.35 18.13
N GLU A 322 -16.08 4.34 18.42
CA GLU A 322 -16.49 4.67 19.80
C GLU A 322 -17.17 3.49 20.49
N ILE A 323 -18.02 2.77 19.76
CA ILE A 323 -18.70 1.59 20.29
C ILE A 323 -17.68 0.46 20.52
N ALA A 324 -16.83 0.18 19.54
CA ALA A 324 -15.85 -0.90 19.63
C ALA A 324 -14.90 -0.72 20.81
N LEU A 325 -14.44 0.50 21.07
CA LEU A 325 -13.56 0.82 22.20
C LEU A 325 -14.23 0.62 23.59
N LYS A 326 -15.56 0.55 23.65
CA LYS A 326 -16.33 0.35 24.90
C LYS A 326 -16.69 -1.11 25.18
N TYR A 327 -16.56 -2.00 24.18
CA TYR A 327 -16.93 -3.40 24.31
C TYR A 327 -15.69 -4.30 24.40
N GLU A 328 -15.59 -5.06 25.51
CA GLU A 328 -14.51 -6.07 25.71
C GLU A 328 -14.40 -7.04 24.52
N TYR A 329 -15.50 -7.38 23.86
CA TYR A 329 -15.53 -8.26 22.67
C TYR A 329 -14.62 -7.80 21.54
N PHE A 330 -14.28 -6.53 21.42
CA PHE A 330 -13.42 -5.97 20.36
C PHE A 330 -12.03 -5.60 20.89
N ILE A 331 -11.75 -5.77 22.19
CA ILE A 331 -10.47 -5.46 22.84
C ILE A 331 -9.57 -6.71 22.87
N GLU A 332 -10.14 -7.90 22.76
CA GLU A 332 -9.43 -9.18 22.64
C GLU A 332 -9.15 -9.52 21.15
#